data_dac7e54971e25889866d5c484b662ec1
#
_entry.id   dac7e54971e25889866d5c484b662ec1
#
_cell.length_a   1.000
_cell.length_b   1.000
_cell.length_c   1.000
_cell.angle_alpha   90.00
_cell.angle_beta   90.00
_cell.angle_gamma   90.00
#
_symmetry.space_group_name_H-M   'P 1'
#
loop_
_entity.id
_entity.type
_entity.pdbx_description
1 polymer ?
#
loop_
_entity_poly.entity_id
_entity_poly.type
_entity_poly.pdbx_seq_one_letter_code
_entity_poly.pdbx_strand_id
1 'polypeptide(L)'
;MAFGGRAIDPNQQPKYLNSPETPIYSKGRTLYGLHLSKQEIRKRKYAVLVEGYFDFAQVLQAGITPAVATCGTALTSYQSRLLRRYTSKVVLNFDADTAGQAAAARSGEMLIADGFQVNIAVLPDREDPDTFIREQGAERYMEILRNSRQYLEFMLDRAAADYDFTSDNQRRKFLNQMLNVAKSIPDAATRDQFADRLAHKARVLEEVVRLEIRKAAVARRTSVEEQTVPYQPAVRTAEKGLIWAIVHEPEMALEALS
;
A
#
# COMPACT_ATOMS: atom_id res chain seq x y z
N MET A 1 4.15 -18.87 -13.98
CA MET A 1 4.70 -17.79 -14.81
C MET A 1 3.53 -17.01 -15.41
N ALA A 2 3.68 -15.73 -15.60
CA ALA A 2 2.63 -14.85 -16.10
C ALA A 2 3.23 -13.76 -16.99
N PHE A 3 2.42 -13.19 -17.86
CA PHE A 3 2.82 -12.15 -18.78
C PHE A 3 1.90 -10.94 -18.63
N GLY A 4 2.44 -9.75 -18.85
CA GLY A 4 1.72 -8.50 -19.03
C GLY A 4 2.04 -7.91 -20.39
N GLY A 5 1.05 -7.35 -21.06
CA GLY A 5 1.21 -6.67 -22.33
C GLY A 5 0.48 -5.34 -22.32
N ARG A 6 0.96 -4.38 -23.12
CA ARG A 6 0.31 -3.10 -23.38
C ARG A 6 0.04 -2.99 -24.87
N ALA A 7 -1.16 -2.53 -25.23
CA ALA A 7 -1.49 -2.22 -26.60
C ALA A 7 -0.55 -1.13 -27.15
N ILE A 8 -0.03 -1.36 -28.35
CA ILE A 8 0.83 -0.39 -29.06
C ILE A 8 -0.04 0.70 -29.71
N ASP A 9 -1.19 0.29 -30.26
CA ASP A 9 -2.16 1.23 -30.83
C ASP A 9 -2.94 1.91 -29.69
N PRO A 10 -2.93 3.27 -29.59
CA PRO A 10 -3.66 4.01 -28.57
C PRO A 10 -5.18 3.75 -28.54
N ASN A 11 -5.74 3.34 -29.68
CA ASN A 11 -7.18 3.08 -29.83
C ASN A 11 -7.56 1.64 -29.45
N GLN A 12 -6.58 0.75 -29.26
CA GLN A 12 -6.84 -0.64 -28.91
C GLN A 12 -7.24 -0.79 -27.45
N GLN A 13 -8.35 -1.49 -27.20
CA GLN A 13 -8.81 -1.85 -25.87
C GLN A 13 -8.76 -3.39 -25.67
N PRO A 14 -8.41 -3.86 -24.48
CA PRO A 14 -7.95 -3.10 -23.31
C PRO A 14 -6.52 -2.57 -23.48
N LYS A 15 -6.21 -1.40 -22.90
CA LYS A 15 -4.86 -0.80 -22.93
C LYS A 15 -3.79 -1.74 -22.35
N TYR A 16 -4.15 -2.51 -21.32
CA TYR A 16 -3.29 -3.52 -20.71
C TYR A 16 -4.00 -4.87 -20.67
N LEU A 17 -3.24 -5.91 -21.01
CA LEU A 17 -3.67 -7.29 -20.90
C LEU A 17 -2.70 -8.04 -19.98
N ASN A 18 -3.23 -8.64 -18.94
CA ASN A 18 -2.46 -9.45 -17.99
C ASN A 18 -2.93 -10.90 -18.05
N SER A 19 -2.02 -11.84 -17.78
CA SER A 19 -2.39 -13.25 -17.58
C SER A 19 -3.48 -13.37 -16.52
N PRO A 20 -4.42 -14.32 -16.67
CA PRO A 20 -5.42 -14.62 -15.66
C PRO A 20 -4.75 -15.17 -14.38
N GLU A 21 -5.51 -15.19 -13.29
CA GLU A 21 -5.12 -15.89 -12.06
C GLU A 21 -4.96 -17.40 -12.36
N THR A 22 -3.93 -18.01 -11.77
CA THR A 22 -3.65 -19.45 -11.92
C THR A 22 -3.18 -20.02 -10.57
N PRO A 23 -3.12 -21.33 -10.38
CA PRO A 23 -2.59 -21.94 -9.14
C PRO A 23 -1.15 -21.49 -8.80
N ILE A 24 -0.36 -21.06 -9.79
CA ILE A 24 1.04 -20.64 -9.62
C ILE A 24 1.25 -19.14 -9.80
N TYR A 25 0.20 -18.38 -10.10
CA TYR A 25 0.26 -16.92 -10.28
C TYR A 25 -0.98 -16.24 -9.75
N SER A 26 -0.77 -15.30 -8.83
CA SER A 26 -1.79 -14.38 -8.36
C SER A 26 -1.26 -12.95 -8.37
N LYS A 27 -1.96 -12.07 -9.08
CA LYS A 27 -1.62 -10.63 -9.16
C LYS A 27 -1.55 -10.01 -7.78
N GLY A 28 -2.57 -10.25 -6.97
CA GLY A 28 -2.67 -9.71 -5.62
C GLY A 28 -1.60 -10.22 -4.64
N ARG A 29 -0.80 -11.20 -5.02
CA ARG A 29 0.28 -11.77 -4.20
C ARG A 29 1.67 -11.53 -4.78
N THR A 30 1.76 -10.88 -5.94
CA THR A 30 3.00 -10.63 -6.66
C THR A 30 3.29 -9.14 -6.71
N LEU A 31 4.53 -8.75 -6.42
CA LEU A 31 5.07 -7.41 -6.73
C LEU A 31 6.01 -7.54 -7.92
N TYR A 32 5.67 -6.83 -8.99
CA TYR A 32 6.48 -6.84 -10.20
C TYR A 32 7.87 -6.23 -9.92
N GLY A 33 8.90 -6.82 -10.47
CA GLY A 33 10.28 -6.36 -10.27
C GLY A 33 10.93 -6.75 -8.95
N LEU A 34 10.20 -7.27 -7.96
CA LEU A 34 10.76 -7.59 -6.65
C LEU A 34 11.96 -8.56 -6.72
N HIS A 35 11.96 -9.50 -7.67
CA HIS A 35 13.06 -10.46 -7.86
C HIS A 35 14.37 -9.76 -8.23
N LEU A 36 14.31 -8.63 -8.95
CA LEU A 36 15.47 -7.80 -9.32
C LEU A 36 15.88 -6.88 -8.16
N SER A 37 14.89 -6.28 -7.50
CA SER A 37 15.08 -5.15 -6.58
C SER A 37 15.30 -5.54 -5.12
N LYS A 38 14.96 -6.76 -4.71
CA LYS A 38 14.94 -7.20 -3.29
C LYS A 38 16.25 -7.00 -2.53
N GLN A 39 17.38 -7.17 -3.19
CA GLN A 39 18.70 -6.99 -2.55
C GLN A 39 19.00 -5.51 -2.31
N GLU A 40 18.72 -4.66 -3.31
CA GLU A 40 18.91 -3.21 -3.19
C GLU A 40 17.91 -2.59 -2.21
N ILE A 41 16.66 -3.08 -2.15
CA ILE A 41 15.68 -2.68 -1.15
C ILE A 41 16.22 -2.94 0.27
N ARG A 42 16.76 -4.14 0.52
CA ARG A 42 17.38 -4.48 1.82
C ARG A 42 18.58 -3.60 2.15
N LYS A 43 19.46 -3.39 1.17
CA LYS A 43 20.67 -2.58 1.32
C LYS A 43 20.35 -1.11 1.58
N ARG A 44 19.45 -0.52 0.80
CA ARG A 44 19.05 0.88 0.89
C ARG A 44 18.01 1.15 1.97
N LYS A 45 17.34 0.10 2.47
CA LYS A 45 16.31 0.15 3.52
C LYS A 45 15.06 0.96 3.14
N TYR A 46 14.76 1.08 1.85
CA TYR A 46 13.51 1.65 1.33
C TYR A 46 13.15 1.00 0.00
N ALA A 47 11.87 1.11 -0.38
CA ALA A 47 11.38 0.73 -1.69
C ALA A 47 10.65 1.91 -2.34
N VAL A 48 10.76 2.04 -3.66
CA VAL A 48 9.92 2.91 -4.48
C VAL A 48 8.80 2.05 -5.05
N LEU A 49 7.56 2.43 -4.80
CA LEU A 49 6.38 1.72 -5.29
C LEU A 49 5.72 2.56 -6.37
N VAL A 50 5.66 2.02 -7.59
CA VAL A 50 5.03 2.61 -8.77
C VAL A 50 3.83 1.77 -9.23
N GLU A 51 3.04 2.27 -10.19
CA GLU A 51 1.82 1.60 -10.62
C GLU A 51 2.04 0.54 -11.69
N GLY A 52 2.76 0.89 -12.76
CA GLY A 52 2.80 0.15 -14.00
C GLY A 52 4.11 -0.55 -14.33
N TYR A 53 4.06 -1.37 -15.36
CA TYR A 53 5.23 -2.08 -15.90
C TYR A 53 6.24 -1.12 -16.52
N PHE A 54 5.75 -0.09 -17.22
CA PHE A 54 6.60 0.88 -17.91
C PHE A 54 7.25 1.81 -16.91
N ASP A 55 6.51 2.28 -15.92
CA ASP A 55 7.06 3.08 -14.82
C ASP A 55 8.20 2.33 -14.14
N PHE A 56 7.97 1.07 -13.78
CA PHE A 56 9.00 0.23 -13.18
C PHE A 56 10.23 0.08 -14.09
N ALA A 57 10.02 -0.22 -15.37
CA ALA A 57 11.12 -0.43 -16.31
C ALA A 57 11.96 0.84 -16.47
N GLN A 58 11.29 1.99 -16.62
CA GLN A 58 11.96 3.28 -16.78
C GLN A 58 12.69 3.72 -15.51
N VAL A 59 12.07 3.54 -14.34
CA VAL A 59 12.68 3.81 -13.03
C VAL A 59 13.93 2.93 -12.83
N LEU A 60 13.85 1.65 -13.20
CA LEU A 60 15.00 0.75 -13.11
C LEU A 60 16.12 1.14 -14.09
N GLN A 61 15.79 1.49 -15.35
CA GLN A 61 16.75 1.98 -16.34
C GLN A 61 17.42 3.28 -15.93
N ALA A 62 16.69 4.14 -15.21
CA ALA A 62 17.22 5.36 -14.61
C ALA A 62 18.18 5.12 -13.42
N GLY A 63 18.49 3.85 -13.10
CA GLY A 63 19.40 3.49 -11.99
C GLY A 63 18.76 3.47 -10.61
N ILE A 64 17.44 3.63 -10.51
CA ILE A 64 16.70 3.58 -9.24
C ILE A 64 16.28 2.13 -8.99
N THR A 65 17.23 1.36 -8.49
CA THR A 65 17.13 -0.09 -8.36
C THR A 65 16.21 -0.61 -7.24
N PRO A 66 15.87 0.12 -6.15
CA PRO A 66 14.94 -0.37 -5.14
C PRO A 66 13.46 -0.15 -5.51
N ALA A 67 13.09 -0.35 -6.77
CA ALA A 67 11.73 -0.14 -7.27
C ALA A 67 10.91 -1.44 -7.37
N VAL A 68 9.60 -1.35 -7.19
CA VAL A 68 8.62 -2.42 -7.42
C VAL A 68 7.31 -1.82 -7.94
N ALA A 69 6.48 -2.64 -8.64
CA ALA A 69 5.18 -2.18 -9.12
C ALA A 69 4.03 -3.13 -8.77
N THR A 70 2.81 -2.58 -8.67
CA THR A 70 1.57 -3.36 -8.44
C THR A 70 0.97 -3.91 -9.74
N CYS A 71 1.23 -3.28 -10.87
CA CYS A 71 0.87 -3.67 -12.24
C CYS A 71 -0.62 -3.96 -12.45
N GLY A 72 -1.44 -2.90 -12.34
CA GLY A 72 -2.86 -2.96 -12.71
C GLY A 72 -3.76 -3.55 -11.63
N THR A 73 -3.30 -3.57 -10.38
CA THR A 73 -4.11 -3.85 -9.20
C THR A 73 -3.84 -2.82 -8.11
N ALA A 74 -4.85 -2.49 -7.31
CA ALA A 74 -4.59 -1.77 -6.07
C ALA A 74 -3.65 -2.60 -5.18
N LEU A 75 -2.80 -1.95 -4.40
CA LEU A 75 -1.93 -2.63 -3.44
C LEU A 75 -2.77 -3.51 -2.51
N THR A 76 -2.34 -4.73 -2.30
CA THR A 76 -3.02 -5.70 -1.43
C THR A 76 -2.27 -5.90 -0.12
N SER A 77 -2.98 -6.40 0.90
CA SER A 77 -2.35 -6.77 2.18
C SER A 77 -1.30 -7.90 2.03
N TYR A 78 -1.39 -8.74 1.01
CA TYR A 78 -0.36 -9.73 0.72
C TYR A 78 0.91 -9.10 0.16
N GLN A 79 0.76 -8.17 -0.78
CA GLN A 79 1.88 -7.43 -1.36
C GLN A 79 2.56 -6.56 -0.30
N SER A 80 1.79 -5.90 0.56
CA SER A 80 2.31 -5.13 1.69
C SER A 80 3.13 -6.01 2.64
N ARG A 81 2.57 -7.14 3.11
CA ARG A 81 3.30 -8.10 3.95
C ARG A 81 4.53 -8.70 3.27
N LEU A 82 4.46 -8.94 1.95
CA LEU A 82 5.60 -9.39 1.19
C LEU A 82 6.72 -8.36 1.19
N LEU A 83 6.41 -7.08 0.93
CA LEU A 83 7.37 -5.99 0.93
C LEU A 83 7.98 -5.75 2.32
N ARG A 84 7.19 -5.93 3.39
CA ARG A 84 7.61 -5.77 4.79
C ARG A 84 8.80 -6.66 5.17
N ARG A 85 8.99 -7.79 4.49
CA ARG A 85 10.13 -8.71 4.69
C ARG A 85 11.46 -8.10 4.25
N TYR A 86 11.44 -7.02 3.48
CA TYR A 86 12.62 -6.40 2.89
C TYR A 86 12.90 -5.00 3.43
N THR A 87 11.86 -4.25 3.77
CA THR A 87 11.98 -2.88 4.26
C THR A 87 10.78 -2.47 5.11
N SER A 88 10.98 -1.41 5.92
CA SER A 88 9.91 -0.70 6.63
C SER A 88 9.62 0.69 6.06
N LYS A 89 10.30 1.09 4.96
CA LYS A 89 10.12 2.41 4.35
C LYS A 89 9.71 2.28 2.89
N VAL A 90 8.68 3.03 2.50
CA VAL A 90 8.17 3.05 1.12
C VAL A 90 8.03 4.50 0.67
N VAL A 91 8.48 4.76 -0.55
CA VAL A 91 8.16 5.99 -1.28
C VAL A 91 7.13 5.63 -2.32
N LEU A 92 5.92 6.16 -2.19
CA LEU A 92 4.87 6.06 -3.19
C LEU A 92 5.15 7.07 -4.30
N ASN A 93 5.15 6.60 -5.54
CA ASN A 93 5.22 7.47 -6.70
C ASN A 93 4.27 6.93 -7.77
N PHE A 94 3.04 7.40 -7.71
CA PHE A 94 1.93 7.03 -8.58
C PHE A 94 1.63 8.17 -9.54
N ASP A 95 0.86 7.88 -10.58
CA ASP A 95 0.48 8.85 -11.59
C ASP A 95 -0.17 10.09 -10.96
N ALA A 96 0.08 11.26 -11.52
CA ALA A 96 -0.44 12.52 -10.98
C ALA A 96 -1.94 12.74 -11.28
N ASP A 97 -2.57 11.82 -12.02
CA ASP A 97 -3.99 11.90 -12.32
C ASP A 97 -4.90 11.56 -11.11
N THR A 98 -6.21 11.76 -11.25
CA THR A 98 -7.18 11.53 -10.18
C THR A 98 -7.21 10.06 -9.73
N ALA A 99 -7.03 9.11 -10.66
CA ALA A 99 -7.06 7.68 -10.37
C ALA A 99 -5.80 7.25 -9.60
N GLY A 100 -4.62 7.67 -10.04
CA GLY A 100 -3.34 7.44 -9.38
C GLY A 100 -3.29 8.08 -7.99
N GLN A 101 -3.82 9.29 -7.84
CA GLN A 101 -3.94 9.94 -6.54
C GLN A 101 -4.84 9.16 -5.57
N ALA A 102 -5.96 8.63 -6.05
CA ALA A 102 -6.84 7.78 -5.24
C ALA A 102 -6.19 6.42 -4.91
N ALA A 103 -5.40 5.87 -5.84
CA ALA A 103 -4.62 4.66 -5.62
C ALA A 103 -3.50 4.89 -4.60
N ALA A 104 -2.80 6.03 -4.68
CA ALA A 104 -1.79 6.45 -3.71
C ALA A 104 -2.39 6.61 -2.31
N ALA A 105 -3.57 7.21 -2.20
CA ALA A 105 -4.26 7.37 -0.92
C ALA A 105 -4.58 6.01 -0.27
N ARG A 106 -5.23 5.10 -1.00
CA ARG A 106 -5.53 3.75 -0.51
C ARG A 106 -4.28 2.94 -0.14
N SER A 107 -3.24 3.03 -0.98
CA SER A 107 -1.98 2.33 -0.74
C SER A 107 -1.24 2.89 0.48
N GLY A 108 -1.23 4.22 0.64
CA GLY A 108 -0.63 4.89 1.77
C GLY A 108 -1.29 4.53 3.10
N GLU A 109 -2.61 4.56 3.16
CA GLU A 109 -3.37 4.16 4.35
C GLU A 109 -3.09 2.69 4.74
N MET A 110 -3.09 1.78 3.75
CA MET A 110 -2.78 0.37 3.99
C MET A 110 -1.35 0.18 4.52
N LEU A 111 -0.36 0.83 3.90
CA LEU A 111 1.04 0.73 4.31
C LEU A 111 1.25 1.31 5.71
N ILE A 112 0.62 2.44 6.04
CA ILE A 112 0.65 3.01 7.40
C ILE A 112 0.04 2.02 8.41
N ALA A 113 -1.10 1.42 8.10
CA ALA A 113 -1.75 0.44 8.96
C ALA A 113 -0.88 -0.81 9.19
N ASP A 114 -0.09 -1.21 8.18
CA ASP A 114 0.88 -2.30 8.26
C ASP A 114 2.23 -1.88 8.88
N GLY A 115 2.34 -0.64 9.40
CA GLY A 115 3.48 -0.14 10.16
C GLY A 115 4.66 0.33 9.31
N PHE A 116 4.45 0.69 8.05
CA PHE A 116 5.49 1.31 7.23
C PHE A 116 5.63 2.80 7.53
N GLN A 117 6.85 3.30 7.37
CA GLN A 117 7.11 4.71 7.15
C GLN A 117 6.88 5.01 5.67
N VAL A 118 5.90 5.84 5.38
CA VAL A 118 5.48 6.11 4.00
C VAL A 118 5.76 7.55 3.65
N ASN A 119 6.47 7.73 2.55
CA ASN A 119 6.62 9.01 1.87
C ASN A 119 5.85 8.99 0.56
N ILE A 120 5.52 10.16 0.04
CA ILE A 120 4.94 10.35 -1.28
C ILE A 120 5.83 11.29 -2.10
N ALA A 121 6.20 10.84 -3.28
CA ALA A 121 6.86 11.65 -4.30
C ALA A 121 5.80 12.06 -5.32
N VAL A 122 5.54 13.36 -5.43
CA VAL A 122 4.51 13.92 -6.31
C VAL A 122 5.18 14.42 -7.56
N LEU A 123 4.78 13.89 -8.70
CA LEU A 123 5.16 14.38 -10.02
C LEU A 123 4.33 15.62 -10.40
N PRO A 124 4.78 16.45 -11.32
CA PRO A 124 3.96 17.51 -11.92
C PRO A 124 2.65 16.97 -12.49
N ASP A 125 1.65 17.84 -12.61
CA ASP A 125 0.32 17.47 -13.07
C ASP A 125 0.36 16.73 -14.42
N ARG A 126 -0.36 15.61 -14.50
CA ARG A 126 -0.54 14.74 -15.67
C ARG A 126 0.69 13.96 -16.11
N GLU A 127 1.75 13.91 -15.31
CA GLU A 127 2.92 13.10 -15.62
C GLU A 127 2.89 11.77 -14.86
N ASP A 128 3.38 10.72 -15.53
CA ASP A 128 3.70 9.44 -14.93
C ASP A 128 5.23 9.27 -14.84
N PRO A 129 5.76 8.32 -14.05
CA PRO A 129 7.20 8.11 -13.90
C PRO A 129 7.92 7.83 -15.23
N ASP A 130 7.29 7.08 -16.16
CA ASP A 130 7.86 6.76 -17.48
C ASP A 130 8.06 8.01 -18.31
N THR A 131 7.01 8.83 -18.47
CA THR A 131 7.05 10.07 -19.23
C THR A 131 8.01 11.08 -18.61
N PHE A 132 7.92 11.29 -17.29
CA PHE A 132 8.78 12.25 -16.59
C PHE A 132 10.27 11.93 -16.76
N ILE A 133 10.68 10.67 -16.55
CA ILE A 133 12.09 10.29 -16.68
C ILE A 133 12.60 10.47 -18.12
N ARG A 134 11.78 10.14 -19.10
CA ARG A 134 12.16 10.31 -20.52
C ARG A 134 12.33 11.79 -20.92
N GLU A 135 11.52 12.67 -20.37
CA GLU A 135 11.55 14.10 -20.73
C GLU A 135 12.51 14.91 -19.86
N GLN A 136 12.57 14.64 -18.56
CA GLN A 136 13.30 15.43 -17.58
C GLN A 136 14.60 14.76 -17.10
N GLY A 137 14.77 13.48 -17.38
CA GLY A 137 15.95 12.70 -17.01
C GLY A 137 15.92 12.11 -15.61
N ALA A 138 16.83 11.15 -15.40
CA ALA A 138 16.95 10.39 -14.15
C ALA A 138 17.31 11.25 -12.94
N GLU A 139 18.18 12.25 -13.12
CA GLU A 139 18.63 13.12 -12.02
C GLU A 139 17.47 13.93 -11.44
N ARG A 140 16.64 14.50 -12.29
CA ARG A 140 15.48 15.27 -11.88
C ARG A 140 14.46 14.40 -11.15
N TYR A 141 14.24 13.18 -11.64
CA TYR A 141 13.38 12.23 -10.98
C TYR A 141 13.93 11.81 -9.60
N MET A 142 15.24 11.59 -9.48
CA MET A 142 15.86 11.32 -8.17
C MET A 142 15.70 12.49 -7.18
N GLU A 143 15.73 13.75 -7.66
CA GLU A 143 15.45 14.90 -6.81
C GLU A 143 14.03 14.87 -6.26
N ILE A 144 13.04 14.51 -7.08
CA ILE A 144 11.64 14.36 -6.62
C ILE A 144 11.55 13.26 -5.55
N LEU A 145 12.19 12.12 -5.75
CA LEU A 145 12.21 11.05 -4.74
C LEU A 145 12.88 11.50 -3.43
N ARG A 146 13.99 12.24 -3.50
CA ARG A 146 14.69 12.78 -2.31
C ARG A 146 13.84 13.80 -1.56
N ASN A 147 13.08 14.61 -2.29
CA ASN A 147 12.18 15.63 -1.76
C ASN A 147 10.79 15.09 -1.42
N SER A 148 10.62 13.76 -1.43
CA SER A 148 9.35 13.13 -1.07
C SER A 148 8.92 13.51 0.34
N ARG A 149 7.63 13.83 0.49
CA ARG A 149 7.04 14.27 1.76
C ARG A 149 6.52 13.09 2.57
N GLN A 150 6.46 13.23 3.88
CA GLN A 150 5.76 12.24 4.69
C GLN A 150 4.29 12.15 4.26
N TYR A 151 3.82 10.93 4.02
CA TYR A 151 2.47 10.69 3.50
C TYR A 151 1.37 11.28 4.40
N LEU A 152 1.49 11.12 5.72
CA LEU A 152 0.50 11.65 6.68
C LEU A 152 0.40 13.19 6.65
N GLU A 153 1.53 13.89 6.44
CA GLU A 153 1.53 15.34 6.28
C GLU A 153 0.89 15.75 4.96
N PHE A 154 1.30 15.10 3.87
CA PHE A 154 0.74 15.36 2.55
C PHE A 154 -0.78 15.17 2.54
N MET A 155 -1.25 14.07 3.11
CA MET A 155 -2.67 13.77 3.22
C MET A 155 -3.43 14.80 4.07
N LEU A 156 -2.85 15.21 5.19
CA LEU A 156 -3.44 16.22 6.07
C LEU A 156 -3.58 17.57 5.35
N ASP A 157 -2.53 18.00 4.64
CA ASP A 157 -2.54 19.25 3.86
C ASP A 157 -3.57 19.22 2.74
N ARG A 158 -3.63 18.10 2.03
CA ARG A 158 -4.57 17.90 0.94
C ARG A 158 -6.02 17.89 1.43
N ALA A 159 -6.31 17.11 2.48
CA ALA A 159 -7.64 17.10 3.05
C ALA A 159 -8.05 18.48 3.59
N ALA A 160 -7.11 19.23 4.19
CA ALA A 160 -7.40 20.56 4.71
C ALA A 160 -7.78 21.59 3.62
N ALA A 161 -7.33 21.38 2.36
CA ALA A 161 -7.66 22.29 1.26
C ALA A 161 -9.16 22.31 0.92
N ASP A 162 -9.89 21.24 1.24
CA ASP A 162 -11.32 21.10 0.95
C ASP A 162 -12.23 21.70 2.04
N TYR A 163 -11.66 22.26 3.12
CA TYR A 163 -12.42 22.73 4.29
C TYR A 163 -12.17 24.20 4.60
N ASP A 164 -13.27 24.90 4.92
CA ASP A 164 -13.23 26.24 5.50
C ASP A 164 -13.14 26.19 7.02
N PHE A 165 -11.97 26.51 7.56
CA PHE A 165 -11.73 26.49 9.01
C PHE A 165 -12.33 27.68 9.77
N THR A 166 -12.99 28.63 9.09
CA THR A 166 -13.82 29.65 9.76
C THR A 166 -15.15 29.10 10.23
N SER A 167 -15.63 28.03 9.59
CA SER A 167 -16.85 27.31 9.94
C SER A 167 -16.58 26.19 10.96
N ASP A 168 -17.19 26.26 12.14
CA ASP A 168 -17.08 25.21 13.17
C ASP A 168 -17.57 23.85 12.70
N ASN A 169 -18.60 23.81 11.83
CA ASN A 169 -19.13 22.58 11.27
C ASN A 169 -18.11 21.91 10.33
N GLN A 170 -17.48 22.68 9.46
CA GLN A 170 -16.46 22.16 8.55
C GLN A 170 -15.20 21.71 9.29
N ARG A 171 -14.80 22.47 10.31
CA ARG A 171 -13.70 22.09 11.21
C ARG A 171 -13.97 20.74 11.89
N ARG A 172 -15.18 20.52 12.42
CA ARG A 172 -15.57 19.22 13.02
C ARG A 172 -15.55 18.07 11.98
N LYS A 173 -16.05 18.29 10.77
CA LYS A 173 -15.99 17.28 9.70
C LYS A 173 -14.56 16.88 9.39
N PHE A 174 -13.67 17.86 9.20
CA PHE A 174 -12.25 17.64 8.99
C PHE A 174 -11.62 16.83 10.13
N LEU A 175 -11.85 17.24 11.38
CA LEU A 175 -11.35 16.52 12.56
C LEU A 175 -11.83 15.05 12.57
N ASN A 176 -13.11 14.81 12.36
CA ASN A 176 -13.66 13.46 12.34
C ASN A 176 -13.05 12.59 11.22
N GLN A 177 -12.83 13.16 10.03
CA GLN A 177 -12.15 12.46 8.93
C GLN A 177 -10.71 12.08 9.33
N MET A 178 -9.96 13.02 9.89
CA MET A 178 -8.57 12.80 10.26
C MET A 178 -8.42 11.89 11.50
N LEU A 179 -9.36 11.88 12.42
CA LEU A 179 -9.42 10.94 13.53
C LEU A 179 -9.57 9.48 13.02
N ASN A 180 -10.30 9.27 11.94
CA ASN A 180 -10.40 7.94 11.32
C ASN A 180 -9.05 7.48 10.74
N VAL A 181 -8.28 8.39 10.16
CA VAL A 181 -6.91 8.09 9.73
C VAL A 181 -6.01 7.78 10.92
N ALA A 182 -6.08 8.59 11.98
CA ALA A 182 -5.29 8.37 13.20
C ALA A 182 -5.51 6.99 13.81
N LYS A 183 -6.73 6.43 13.72
CA LYS A 183 -7.05 5.07 14.17
C LYS A 183 -6.22 4.00 13.45
N SER A 184 -5.83 4.21 12.19
CA SER A 184 -5.07 3.24 11.40
C SER A 184 -3.58 3.23 11.73
N ILE A 185 -3.05 4.25 12.41
CA ILE A 185 -1.63 4.36 12.74
C ILE A 185 -1.31 3.44 13.93
N PRO A 186 -0.50 2.37 13.74
CA PRO A 186 -0.22 1.42 14.82
C PRO A 186 0.76 1.97 15.86
N ASP A 187 1.73 2.78 15.44
CA ASP A 187 2.77 3.33 16.30
C ASP A 187 2.28 4.53 17.11
N ALA A 188 2.48 4.48 18.42
CA ALA A 188 2.01 5.50 19.36
C ALA A 188 2.71 6.86 19.16
N ALA A 189 4.03 6.85 18.87
CA ALA A 189 4.78 8.08 18.68
C ALA A 189 4.35 8.77 17.37
N THR A 190 4.16 8.01 16.30
CA THR A 190 3.64 8.51 15.02
C THR A 190 2.22 9.07 15.16
N ARG A 191 1.36 8.41 15.96
CA ARG A 191 0.02 8.92 16.26
C ARG A 191 0.05 10.25 17.03
N ASP A 192 0.95 10.38 18.00
CA ASP A 192 1.11 11.59 18.79
C ASP A 192 1.59 12.76 17.92
N GLN A 193 2.59 12.53 17.08
CA GLN A 193 3.06 13.52 16.09
C GLN A 193 1.95 13.93 15.12
N PHE A 194 1.16 12.97 14.65
CA PHE A 194 0.01 13.25 13.79
C PHE A 194 -1.05 14.08 14.51
N ALA A 195 -1.30 13.82 15.82
CA ALA A 195 -2.22 14.59 16.65
C ALA A 195 -1.81 16.06 16.75
N ASP A 196 -0.53 16.34 16.96
CA ASP A 196 0.00 17.70 17.07
C ASP A 196 -0.21 18.47 15.75
N ARG A 197 0.11 17.84 14.63
CA ARG A 197 -0.07 18.45 13.30
C ARG A 197 -1.55 18.69 12.98
N LEU A 198 -2.40 17.71 13.32
CA LEU A 198 -3.85 17.83 13.14
C LEU A 198 -4.42 18.98 13.99
N ALA A 199 -4.03 19.08 15.25
CA ALA A 199 -4.45 20.16 16.15
C ALA A 199 -4.06 21.55 15.61
N HIS A 200 -2.80 21.69 15.20
CA HIS A 200 -2.30 22.93 14.61
C HIS A 200 -3.07 23.28 13.31
N LYS A 201 -3.29 22.31 12.42
CA LYS A 201 -3.98 22.52 11.14
C LYS A 201 -5.44 22.90 11.34
N ALA A 202 -6.14 22.23 12.28
CA ALA A 202 -7.54 22.48 12.60
C ALA A 202 -7.75 23.67 13.54
N ARG A 203 -6.68 24.27 14.07
CA ARG A 203 -6.71 25.36 15.06
C ARG A 203 -7.54 25.00 16.30
N VAL A 204 -7.26 23.82 16.87
CA VAL A 204 -7.85 23.33 18.11
C VAL A 204 -6.76 23.00 19.13
N LEU A 205 -7.12 22.89 20.40
CA LEU A 205 -6.18 22.51 21.45
C LEU A 205 -5.68 21.07 21.22
N GLU A 206 -4.36 20.87 21.31
CA GLU A 206 -3.71 19.56 21.15
C GLU A 206 -4.27 18.50 22.08
N GLU A 207 -4.54 18.87 23.33
CA GLU A 207 -5.08 17.95 24.35
C GLU A 207 -6.42 17.35 23.93
N VAL A 208 -7.27 18.13 23.26
CA VAL A 208 -8.58 17.67 22.78
C VAL A 208 -8.39 16.63 21.68
N VAL A 209 -7.49 16.89 20.71
CA VAL A 209 -7.21 15.97 19.62
C VAL A 209 -6.55 14.68 20.13
N ARG A 210 -5.57 14.79 21.03
CA ARG A 210 -4.92 13.63 21.67
C ARG A 210 -5.89 12.77 22.43
N LEU A 211 -6.81 13.38 23.19
CA LEU A 211 -7.84 12.65 23.92
C LEU A 211 -8.75 11.84 22.96
N GLU A 212 -9.23 12.46 21.89
CA GLU A 212 -10.09 11.81 20.91
C GLU A 212 -9.35 10.68 20.15
N ILE A 213 -8.09 10.88 19.79
CA ILE A 213 -7.26 9.84 19.17
C ILE A 213 -7.04 8.66 20.14
N ARG A 214 -6.79 8.91 21.42
CA ARG A 214 -6.64 7.85 22.44
C ARG A 214 -7.93 7.06 22.61
N LYS A 215 -9.08 7.73 22.73
CA LYS A 215 -10.40 7.07 22.78
C LYS A 215 -10.63 6.19 21.55
N ALA A 216 -10.33 6.72 20.36
CA ALA A 216 -10.48 6.01 19.10
C ALA A 216 -9.53 4.79 18.99
N ALA A 217 -8.31 4.88 19.52
CA ALA A 217 -7.36 3.77 19.53
C ALA A 217 -7.77 2.65 20.52
N VAL A 218 -8.35 3.01 21.66
CA VAL A 218 -8.89 2.03 22.62
C VAL A 218 -10.08 1.30 22.01
N ALA A 219 -11.02 2.02 21.39
CA ALA A 219 -12.17 1.42 20.72
C ALA A 219 -11.76 0.40 19.63
N ARG A 220 -10.65 0.67 18.90
CA ARG A 220 -10.09 -0.29 17.93
C ARG A 220 -9.60 -1.58 18.60
N ARG A 221 -8.93 -1.49 19.75
CA ARG A 221 -8.46 -2.70 20.47
C ARG A 221 -9.64 -3.54 20.90
N THR A 222 -10.66 -2.94 21.48
CA THR A 222 -11.88 -3.65 21.89
C THR A 222 -12.58 -4.32 20.70
N SER A 223 -12.70 -3.62 19.56
CA SER A 223 -13.32 -4.20 18.35
C SER A 223 -12.50 -5.32 17.71
N VAL A 224 -11.17 -5.32 17.86
CA VAL A 224 -10.30 -6.42 17.38
C VAL A 224 -10.38 -7.63 18.30
N GLU A 225 -10.57 -7.43 19.60
CA GLU A 225 -10.79 -8.52 20.56
C GLU A 225 -12.16 -9.17 20.37
N GLU A 226 -13.18 -8.42 19.94
CA GLU A 226 -14.50 -8.94 19.60
C GLU A 226 -14.61 -9.57 18.21
N GLN A 227 -13.70 -9.26 17.27
CA GLN A 227 -13.60 -10.01 16.03
C GLN A 227 -13.05 -11.39 16.36
N THR A 228 -13.96 -12.31 16.63
CA THR A 228 -13.67 -13.75 16.63
C THR A 228 -12.84 -14.05 15.38
N VAL A 229 -11.62 -14.54 15.60
CA VAL A 229 -10.81 -15.14 14.54
C VAL A 229 -11.75 -16.01 13.72
N PRO A 230 -11.93 -15.79 12.42
CA PRO A 230 -12.82 -16.63 11.65
C PRO A 230 -12.38 -18.05 11.91
N TYR A 231 -13.29 -18.84 12.47
CA TYR A 231 -13.09 -20.26 12.72
C TYR A 231 -12.73 -20.87 11.37
N GLN A 232 -11.45 -21.11 11.16
CA GLN A 232 -11.03 -22.03 10.12
C GLN A 232 -11.61 -23.35 10.55
N PRO A 233 -12.57 -23.92 9.82
CA PRO A 233 -13.11 -25.22 10.18
C PRO A 233 -11.90 -26.13 10.34
N ALA A 234 -11.72 -26.65 11.55
CA ALA A 234 -10.66 -27.61 11.80
C ALA A 234 -10.82 -28.67 10.73
N VAL A 235 -9.76 -28.94 9.98
CA VAL A 235 -9.74 -30.01 8.96
C VAL A 235 -10.50 -31.16 9.58
N ARG A 236 -11.61 -31.57 8.95
CA ARG A 236 -12.51 -32.59 9.54
C ARG A 236 -11.68 -33.77 9.92
N THR A 237 -12.04 -34.47 11.01
CA THR A 237 -11.28 -35.60 11.47
C THR A 237 -11.10 -36.65 10.37
N ALA A 238 -12.10 -36.80 9.50
CA ALA A 238 -12.03 -37.63 8.29
C ALA A 238 -10.95 -37.16 7.29
N GLU A 239 -10.82 -35.86 7.05
CA GLU A 239 -9.78 -35.28 6.15
C GLU A 239 -8.38 -35.47 6.74
N LYS A 240 -8.22 -35.34 8.06
CA LYS A 240 -6.94 -35.62 8.75
C LYS A 240 -6.59 -37.09 8.65
N GLY A 241 -7.57 -37.96 8.83
CA GLY A 241 -7.41 -39.41 8.68
C GLY A 241 -7.01 -39.80 7.26
N LEU A 242 -7.64 -39.16 6.25
CA LEU A 242 -7.30 -39.40 4.84
C LEU A 242 -5.88 -38.94 4.51
N ILE A 243 -5.51 -37.72 4.94
CA ILE A 243 -4.15 -37.19 4.74
C ILE A 243 -3.11 -38.12 5.42
N TRP A 244 -3.40 -38.55 6.64
CA TRP A 244 -2.52 -39.48 7.36
C TRP A 244 -2.39 -40.82 6.62
N ALA A 245 -3.50 -41.39 6.14
CA ALA A 245 -3.52 -42.64 5.39
C ALA A 245 -2.74 -42.54 4.07
N ILE A 246 -2.89 -41.44 3.31
CA ILE A 246 -2.13 -41.20 2.07
C ILE A 246 -0.62 -41.15 2.33
N VAL A 247 -0.20 -40.62 3.48
CA VAL A 247 1.23 -40.46 3.80
C VAL A 247 1.84 -41.76 4.33
N HIS A 248 1.08 -42.55 5.13
CA HIS A 248 1.62 -43.71 5.86
C HIS A 248 1.18 -45.07 5.29
N GLU A 249 0.01 -45.13 4.63
CA GLU A 249 -0.61 -46.32 4.08
C GLU A 249 -1.21 -46.05 2.70
N PRO A 250 -0.39 -45.69 1.68
CA PRO A 250 -0.87 -45.19 0.41
C PRO A 250 -1.74 -46.18 -0.38
N GLU A 251 -1.47 -47.49 -0.26
CA GLU A 251 -2.26 -48.52 -0.92
C GLU A 251 -3.68 -48.65 -0.33
N MET A 252 -3.83 -48.60 0.98
CA MET A 252 -5.15 -48.59 1.64
C MET A 252 -5.93 -47.30 1.35
N ALA A 253 -5.24 -46.16 1.24
CA ALA A 253 -5.89 -44.89 0.92
C ALA A 253 -6.46 -44.88 -0.51
N LEU A 254 -5.79 -45.50 -1.47
CA LEU A 254 -6.26 -45.62 -2.85
C LEU A 254 -7.45 -46.58 -2.99
N GLU A 255 -7.49 -47.69 -2.21
CA GLU A 255 -8.64 -48.59 -2.16
C GLU A 255 -9.89 -47.91 -1.58
N ALA A 256 -9.74 -47.04 -0.59
CA ALA A 256 -10.85 -46.32 0.03
C ALA A 256 -11.43 -45.18 -0.84
N LEU A 257 -10.72 -44.77 -1.89
CA LEU A 257 -11.11 -43.72 -2.83
C LEU A 257 -11.65 -44.26 -4.17
N SER A 258 -11.55 -45.57 -4.39
CA SER A 258 -12.10 -46.28 -5.56
C SER A 258 -13.52 -46.74 -5.30
#